data_e4f64f60212c0611f789b65ec80cc4fb
#
_entry.id   e4f64f60212c0611f789b65ec80cc4fb
#
_cell.length_a   1.000
_cell.length_b   1.000
_cell.length_c   1.000
_cell.angle_alpha   90.00
_cell.angle_beta   90.00
_cell.angle_gamma   90.00
#
_symmetry.space_group_name_H-M   'P 1'
#
loop_
_entity.id
_entity.type
_entity.pdbx_description
1 polymer ?
#
loop_
_entity_poly.entity_id
_entity_poly.type
_entity_poly.pdbx_seq_one_letter_code
_entity_poly.pdbx_strand_id
1 'polypeptide(L)'
;HDGYVEVAALREQNIAQTYLSYMEKEGIFRKVAKGLYLKRDHHEDPYYVLHYRYKKLVFSLQTSAFLQGLLPEQKEISGYLPLNYLTQGISGVASRHVGQKEFTLGLSLAVTPRGNLVPCYDVERTLLDALRYPEKWEKEAIAALFKSAYPKADKALLQTYAKAFHCEGELALAVRLLG
;
A
#
# COMPACT_ATOMS: atom_id res chain seq x y z
N HIS A 1 -6.42 -10.86 11.85
CA HIS A 1 -6.97 -9.55 11.44
C HIS A 1 -7.79 -9.02 12.60
N ASP A 2 -7.30 -7.99 13.26
CA ASP A 2 -7.87 -7.48 14.51
C ASP A 2 -9.33 -7.02 14.33
N GLY A 3 -10.28 -7.79 14.88
CA GLY A 3 -11.71 -7.50 14.84
C GLY A 3 -12.40 -7.71 13.49
N TYR A 4 -11.70 -8.06 12.41
CA TYR A 4 -12.30 -8.34 11.10
C TYR A 4 -12.77 -9.78 10.97
N VAL A 5 -13.91 -9.96 10.30
CA VAL A 5 -14.47 -11.27 9.93
C VAL A 5 -14.80 -11.25 8.45
N GLU A 6 -14.18 -12.17 7.69
CA GLU A 6 -14.47 -12.38 6.27
C GLU A 6 -15.49 -13.50 6.10
N VAL A 7 -16.53 -13.26 5.29
CA VAL A 7 -17.56 -14.28 4.99
C VAL A 7 -16.94 -15.53 4.35
N ALA A 8 -15.88 -15.36 3.54
CA ALA A 8 -15.16 -16.47 2.93
C ALA A 8 -14.56 -17.42 4.01
N ALA A 9 -13.89 -16.86 5.02
CA ALA A 9 -13.31 -17.64 6.12
C ALA A 9 -14.36 -18.40 6.93
N LEU A 10 -15.55 -17.84 7.13
CA LEU A 10 -16.65 -18.55 7.79
C LEU A 10 -17.14 -19.75 6.98
N ARG A 11 -17.24 -19.59 5.66
CA ARG A 11 -17.65 -20.70 4.77
C ARG A 11 -16.65 -21.85 4.80
N GLU A 12 -15.35 -21.55 4.84
CA GLU A 12 -14.30 -22.57 4.97
C GLU A 12 -14.43 -23.35 6.30
N GLN A 13 -14.95 -22.71 7.34
CA GLN A 13 -15.20 -23.33 8.64
C GLN A 13 -16.63 -23.92 8.79
N ASN A 14 -17.41 -23.97 7.71
CA ASN A 14 -18.82 -24.42 7.70
C ASN A 14 -19.73 -23.60 8.65
N ILE A 15 -19.40 -22.33 8.90
CA ILE A 15 -20.23 -21.44 9.70
C ILE A 15 -21.19 -20.68 8.77
N ALA A 16 -22.49 -20.74 9.07
CA ALA A 16 -23.50 -20.10 8.25
C ALA A 16 -23.40 -18.56 8.32
N GLN A 17 -23.46 -17.90 7.17
CA GLN A 17 -23.42 -16.42 7.09
C GLN A 17 -24.57 -15.73 7.85
N THR A 18 -25.65 -16.43 8.10
CA THR A 18 -26.81 -15.94 8.89
C THR A 18 -26.42 -15.47 10.29
N TYR A 19 -25.37 -16.07 10.90
CA TYR A 19 -24.84 -15.62 12.18
C TYR A 19 -24.30 -14.20 12.12
N LEU A 20 -23.58 -13.81 11.04
CA LEU A 20 -23.11 -12.43 10.90
C LEU A 20 -24.26 -11.45 10.75
N SER A 21 -25.30 -11.80 10.00
CA SER A 21 -26.49 -10.97 9.86
C SER A 21 -27.23 -10.78 11.19
N TYR A 22 -27.27 -11.81 12.02
CA TYR A 22 -27.80 -11.70 13.36
C TYR A 22 -26.94 -10.79 14.25
N MET A 23 -25.62 -11.02 14.28
CA MET A 23 -24.68 -10.22 15.06
C MET A 23 -24.60 -8.75 14.59
N GLU A 24 -24.86 -8.46 13.31
CA GLU A 24 -24.99 -7.09 12.79
C GLU A 24 -26.24 -6.42 13.36
N LYS A 25 -27.39 -7.13 13.42
CA LYS A 25 -28.63 -6.64 14.04
C LYS A 25 -28.48 -6.38 15.54
N GLU A 26 -27.78 -7.26 16.25
CA GLU A 26 -27.46 -7.10 17.67
C GLU A 26 -26.40 -6.01 17.92
N GLY A 27 -25.86 -5.39 16.88
CA GLY A 27 -24.85 -4.33 17.00
C GLY A 27 -23.47 -4.79 17.44
N ILE A 28 -23.16 -6.09 17.34
CA ILE A 28 -21.84 -6.67 17.67
C ILE A 28 -20.85 -6.42 16.54
N PHE A 29 -21.29 -6.57 15.29
CA PHE A 29 -20.52 -6.29 14.09
C PHE A 29 -21.16 -5.20 13.25
N ARG A 30 -20.37 -4.56 12.41
CA ARG A 30 -20.81 -3.67 11.33
C ARG A 30 -20.18 -4.09 10.01
N LYS A 31 -20.92 -3.99 8.93
CA LYS A 31 -20.42 -4.28 7.59
C LYS A 31 -19.56 -3.10 7.11
N VAL A 32 -18.32 -3.37 6.70
CA VAL A 32 -17.36 -2.35 6.19
C VAL A 32 -17.11 -2.50 4.69
N ALA A 33 -17.31 -3.73 4.15
CA ALA A 33 -17.30 -3.99 2.72
C ALA A 33 -18.18 -5.20 2.40
N LYS A 34 -18.43 -5.48 1.11
CA LYS A 34 -19.15 -6.69 0.70
C LYS A 34 -18.39 -7.93 1.16
N GLY A 35 -18.95 -8.67 2.13
CA GLY A 35 -18.33 -9.88 2.69
C GLY A 35 -17.27 -9.63 3.77
N LEU A 36 -17.10 -8.38 4.21
CA LEU A 36 -16.19 -8.01 5.30
C LEU A 36 -16.96 -7.29 6.41
N TYR A 37 -16.84 -7.79 7.61
CA TYR A 37 -17.42 -7.23 8.81
C TYR A 37 -16.34 -6.86 9.82
N LEU A 38 -16.59 -5.84 10.62
CA LEU A 38 -15.70 -5.37 11.67
C LEU A 38 -16.46 -5.36 12.98
N LYS A 39 -15.86 -5.84 14.04
CA LYS A 39 -16.39 -5.76 15.40
C LYS A 39 -16.62 -4.29 15.78
N ARG A 40 -17.77 -3.97 16.39
CA ARG A 40 -18.22 -2.58 16.51
C ARG A 40 -17.33 -1.73 17.41
N ASP A 41 -16.68 -2.33 18.40
CA ASP A 41 -15.72 -1.70 19.31
C ASP A 41 -14.32 -1.51 18.71
N HIS A 42 -14.11 -1.97 17.45
CA HIS A 42 -12.85 -1.82 16.74
C HIS A 42 -12.89 -0.68 15.71
N HIS A 43 -11.76 -0.05 15.53
CA HIS A 43 -11.60 0.99 14.52
C HIS A 43 -11.25 0.41 13.15
N GLU A 44 -11.83 1.01 12.10
CA GLU A 44 -11.57 0.59 10.74
C GLU A 44 -10.13 0.91 10.32
N ASP A 45 -9.50 -0.05 9.65
CA ASP A 45 -8.22 0.12 8.97
C ASP A 45 -8.47 0.43 7.49
N PRO A 46 -8.29 1.67 7.05
CA PRO A 46 -8.60 2.06 5.68
C PRO A 46 -7.74 1.32 4.65
N TYR A 47 -6.49 0.99 4.98
CA TYR A 47 -5.59 0.26 4.09
C TYR A 47 -6.05 -1.18 3.89
N TYR A 48 -6.40 -1.86 4.99
CA TYR A 48 -6.90 -3.23 4.93
C TYR A 48 -8.23 -3.32 4.17
N VAL A 49 -9.18 -2.41 4.45
CA VAL A 49 -10.47 -2.36 3.75
C VAL A 49 -10.29 -2.06 2.25
N LEU A 50 -9.39 -1.16 1.90
CA LEU A 50 -9.06 -0.88 0.49
C LEU A 50 -8.45 -2.10 -0.20
N HIS A 51 -7.46 -2.76 0.42
CA HIS A 51 -6.87 -3.99 -0.12
C HIS A 51 -7.90 -5.12 -0.21
N TYR A 52 -8.80 -5.25 0.77
CA TYR A 52 -9.87 -6.24 0.72
C TYR A 52 -10.82 -6.02 -0.47
N ARG A 53 -11.21 -4.76 -0.72
CA ARG A 53 -12.08 -4.39 -1.85
C ARG A 53 -11.38 -4.52 -3.21
N TYR A 54 -10.11 -4.19 -3.26
CA TYR A 54 -9.31 -4.11 -4.48
C TYR A 54 -8.08 -5.00 -4.36
N LYS A 55 -8.28 -6.31 -4.52
CA LYS A 55 -7.25 -7.35 -4.28
C LYS A 55 -5.96 -7.19 -5.10
N LYS A 56 -5.98 -6.37 -6.17
CA LYS A 56 -4.80 -6.06 -6.99
C LYS A 56 -4.18 -4.70 -6.66
N LEU A 57 -4.74 -3.95 -5.71
CA LEU A 57 -4.14 -2.69 -5.27
C LEU A 57 -2.87 -2.98 -4.48
N VAL A 58 -1.78 -2.35 -4.91
CA VAL A 58 -0.49 -2.34 -4.19
C VAL A 58 -0.20 -0.89 -3.79
N PHE A 59 -0.06 -0.63 -2.50
CA PHE A 59 0.24 0.72 -2.00
C PHE A 59 1.61 1.18 -2.49
N SER A 60 1.70 2.43 -2.93
CA SER A 60 2.88 2.99 -3.60
C SER A 60 3.18 4.42 -3.15
N LEU A 61 4.26 4.99 -3.66
CA LEU A 61 4.62 6.39 -3.43
C LEU A 61 4.64 6.74 -1.93
N GLN A 62 4.03 7.87 -1.54
CA GLN A 62 4.00 8.33 -0.15
C GLN A 62 3.33 7.33 0.80
N THR A 63 2.32 6.58 0.34
CA THR A 63 1.68 5.56 1.16
C THR A 63 2.63 4.40 1.47
N SER A 64 3.42 3.94 0.49
CA SER A 64 4.45 2.94 0.73
C SER A 64 5.50 3.44 1.73
N ALA A 65 5.98 4.68 1.55
CA ALA A 65 6.93 5.29 2.48
C ALA A 65 6.36 5.40 3.91
N PHE A 66 5.10 5.81 4.06
CA PHE A 66 4.41 5.87 5.34
C PHE A 66 4.25 4.50 6.00
N LEU A 67 3.75 3.51 5.27
CA LEU A 67 3.54 2.15 5.78
C LEU A 67 4.84 1.46 6.20
N GLN A 68 5.97 1.83 5.60
CA GLN A 68 7.31 1.35 5.98
C GLN A 68 7.96 2.17 7.10
N GLY A 69 7.28 3.19 7.63
CA GLY A 69 7.83 4.06 8.67
C GLY A 69 8.99 4.96 8.20
N LEU A 70 9.07 5.22 6.89
CA LEU A 70 10.08 6.10 6.29
C LEU A 70 9.67 7.56 6.31
N LEU A 71 8.37 7.82 6.33
CA LEU A 71 7.76 9.15 6.51
C LEU A 71 6.74 9.10 7.65
N PRO A 72 6.59 10.19 8.42
CA PRO A 72 5.68 10.23 9.57
C PRO A 72 4.21 10.32 9.16
N GLU A 73 3.92 10.83 7.98
CA GLU A 73 2.56 11.08 7.48
C GLU A 73 2.49 11.00 5.95
N GLN A 74 1.26 10.95 5.44
CA GLN A 74 0.93 11.05 4.02
C GLN A 74 -0.31 11.92 3.83
N LYS A 75 -0.41 12.64 2.71
CA LYS A 75 -1.56 13.52 2.42
C LYS A 75 -2.74 12.76 1.83
N GLU A 76 -2.47 11.80 0.97
CA GLU A 76 -3.48 10.97 0.32
C GLU A 76 -3.00 9.53 0.19
N ILE A 77 -3.94 8.60 0.13
CA ILE A 77 -3.61 7.20 -0.12
C ILE A 77 -3.29 7.04 -1.61
N SER A 78 -2.14 6.44 -1.91
CA SER A 78 -1.69 6.18 -3.28
C SER A 78 -1.41 4.70 -3.51
N GLY A 79 -1.64 4.24 -4.75
CA GLY A 79 -1.42 2.85 -5.08
C GLY A 79 -1.40 2.58 -6.59
N TYR A 80 -0.77 1.46 -6.97
CA TYR A 80 -0.72 0.99 -8.34
C TYR A 80 -1.65 -0.20 -8.54
N LEU A 81 -2.17 -0.28 -9.75
CA LEU A 81 -3.01 -1.37 -10.26
C LEU A 81 -2.39 -1.91 -11.55
N PRO A 82 -2.56 -3.20 -11.86
CA PRO A 82 -2.16 -3.72 -13.17
C PRO A 82 -2.92 -3.01 -14.29
N LEU A 83 -2.26 -2.78 -15.43
CA LEU A 83 -2.83 -2.08 -16.59
C LEU A 83 -4.16 -2.67 -17.07
N ASN A 84 -4.32 -3.99 -16.97
CA ASN A 84 -5.52 -4.71 -17.38
C ASN A 84 -6.58 -4.87 -16.28
N TYR A 85 -6.41 -4.23 -15.13
CA TYR A 85 -7.40 -4.27 -14.04
C TYR A 85 -8.54 -3.30 -14.35
N LEU A 86 -9.75 -3.83 -14.53
CA LEU A 86 -10.92 -3.04 -14.93
C LEU A 86 -11.48 -2.27 -13.73
N THR A 87 -11.02 -1.05 -13.56
CA THR A 87 -11.63 -0.06 -12.65
C THR A 87 -11.44 1.34 -13.21
N GLN A 88 -12.42 2.20 -13.02
CA GLN A 88 -12.36 3.62 -13.40
C GLN A 88 -11.61 4.49 -12.39
N GLY A 89 -10.98 3.86 -11.40
CA GLY A 89 -10.32 4.50 -10.26
C GLY A 89 -10.90 4.01 -8.94
N ILE A 90 -10.25 4.42 -7.87
CA ILE A 90 -10.66 4.08 -6.51
C ILE A 90 -10.91 5.39 -5.77
N SER A 91 -12.16 5.60 -5.32
CA SER A 91 -12.51 6.81 -4.59
C SER A 91 -11.63 6.98 -3.35
N GLY A 92 -11.04 8.17 -3.18
CA GLY A 92 -10.13 8.48 -2.07
C GLY A 92 -8.73 7.89 -2.19
N VAL A 93 -8.36 7.36 -3.37
CA VAL A 93 -7.02 6.83 -3.65
C VAL A 93 -6.47 7.42 -4.94
N ALA A 94 -5.29 8.00 -4.89
CA ALA A 94 -4.52 8.36 -6.08
C ALA A 94 -3.98 7.08 -6.75
N SER A 95 -4.85 6.40 -7.51
CA SER A 95 -4.52 5.14 -8.16
C SER A 95 -4.00 5.35 -9.58
N ARG A 96 -3.02 4.53 -9.98
CA ARG A 96 -2.45 4.51 -11.33
C ARG A 96 -2.39 3.09 -11.86
N HIS A 97 -2.75 2.90 -13.13
CA HIS A 97 -2.54 1.65 -13.84
C HIS A 97 -1.14 1.62 -14.44
N VAL A 98 -0.40 0.55 -14.19
CA VAL A 98 0.98 0.37 -14.64
C VAL A 98 1.17 -0.97 -15.35
N GLY A 99 2.14 -1.03 -16.26
CA GLY A 99 2.49 -2.25 -16.99
C GLY A 99 3.03 -3.34 -16.06
N GLN A 100 3.01 -4.60 -16.53
CA GLN A 100 3.36 -5.77 -15.72
C GLN A 100 4.75 -5.65 -15.08
N LYS A 101 5.77 -5.25 -15.85
CA LYS A 101 7.14 -5.08 -15.32
C LYS A 101 7.17 -4.06 -14.17
N GLU A 102 6.52 -2.92 -14.37
CA GLU A 102 6.44 -1.85 -13.36
C GLU A 102 5.61 -2.27 -12.15
N PHE A 103 4.57 -3.08 -12.36
CA PHE A 103 3.71 -3.56 -11.30
C PHE A 103 4.41 -4.57 -10.39
N THR A 104 5.22 -5.49 -10.94
CA THR A 104 5.79 -6.61 -10.19
C THR A 104 7.13 -6.30 -9.53
N LEU A 105 7.88 -5.31 -10.02
CA LEU A 105 9.21 -5.00 -9.48
C LEU A 105 9.11 -4.31 -8.12
N GLY A 106 9.72 -4.90 -7.10
CA GLY A 106 9.74 -4.35 -5.74
C GLY A 106 8.47 -4.63 -4.93
N LEU A 107 7.65 -5.62 -5.31
CA LEU A 107 6.49 -6.04 -4.51
C LEU A 107 6.93 -6.54 -3.13
N SER A 108 6.27 -6.05 -2.10
CA SER A 108 6.53 -6.37 -0.70
C SER A 108 5.24 -6.31 0.12
N LEU A 109 5.36 -6.49 1.41
CA LEU A 109 4.27 -6.36 2.39
C LEU A 109 4.67 -5.35 3.46
N ALA A 110 3.70 -4.60 3.94
CA ALA A 110 3.87 -3.75 5.12
C ALA A 110 2.76 -4.01 6.13
N VAL A 111 3.06 -3.71 7.39
CA VAL A 111 2.08 -3.72 8.48
C VAL A 111 1.46 -2.33 8.58
N THR A 112 0.14 -2.25 8.52
CA THR A 112 -0.56 -0.98 8.71
C THR A 112 -0.44 -0.48 10.15
N PRO A 113 -0.76 0.80 10.45
CA PRO A 113 -0.81 1.29 11.83
C PRO A 113 -1.76 0.52 12.76
N ARG A 114 -2.66 -0.30 12.20
CA ARG A 114 -3.58 -1.17 12.94
C ARG A 114 -3.19 -2.64 12.92
N GLY A 115 -1.96 -2.96 12.50
CA GLY A 115 -1.43 -4.32 12.58
C GLY A 115 -1.83 -5.27 11.45
N ASN A 116 -2.53 -4.81 10.40
CA ASN A 116 -2.89 -5.66 9.27
C ASN A 116 -1.79 -5.66 8.20
N LEU A 117 -1.54 -6.82 7.58
CA LEU A 117 -0.64 -6.93 6.44
C LEU A 117 -1.33 -6.49 5.15
N VAL A 118 -0.67 -5.62 4.40
CA VAL A 118 -1.13 -5.15 3.10
C VAL A 118 0.01 -5.10 2.08
N PRO A 119 -0.25 -5.31 0.78
CA PRO A 119 0.77 -5.23 -0.24
C PRO A 119 1.21 -3.78 -0.45
N CYS A 120 2.51 -3.57 -0.48
CA CYS A 120 3.15 -2.31 -0.83
C CYS A 120 4.42 -2.57 -1.66
N TYR A 121 5.12 -1.52 -2.04
CA TYR A 121 6.46 -1.65 -2.61
C TYR A 121 7.53 -1.57 -1.53
N ASP A 122 8.70 -2.18 -1.79
CA ASP A 122 9.86 -2.15 -0.90
C ASP A 122 10.50 -0.75 -0.84
N VAL A 123 11.52 -0.61 0.01
CA VAL A 123 12.25 0.64 0.25
C VAL A 123 12.91 1.14 -1.03
N GLU A 124 13.58 0.26 -1.76
CA GLU A 124 14.32 0.55 -2.98
C GLU A 124 13.40 1.08 -4.08
N ARG A 125 12.27 0.40 -4.27
CA ARG A 125 11.26 0.85 -5.22
C ARG A 125 10.65 2.18 -4.82
N THR A 126 10.36 2.38 -3.55
CA THR A 126 9.79 3.63 -3.02
C THR A 126 10.72 4.81 -3.23
N LEU A 127 12.04 4.64 -3.02
CA LEU A 127 13.06 5.65 -3.32
C LEU A 127 13.08 6.02 -4.81
N LEU A 128 13.04 5.02 -5.69
CA LEU A 128 13.06 5.26 -7.14
C LEU A 128 11.76 5.91 -7.64
N ASP A 129 10.63 5.53 -7.10
CA ASP A 129 9.35 6.16 -7.47
C ASP A 129 9.30 7.64 -7.08
N ALA A 130 9.99 8.04 -6.01
CA ALA A 130 10.13 9.45 -5.65
C ALA A 130 10.97 10.24 -6.68
N LEU A 131 11.96 9.61 -7.32
CA LEU A 131 12.75 10.23 -8.37
C LEU A 131 12.04 10.24 -9.74
N ARG A 132 11.30 9.17 -10.03
CA ARG A 132 10.59 8.99 -11.30
C ARG A 132 9.32 9.85 -11.41
N TYR A 133 8.70 10.16 -10.28
CA TYR A 133 7.44 10.90 -10.19
C TYR A 133 7.53 12.03 -9.15
N PRO A 134 8.52 12.95 -9.28
CA PRO A 134 8.76 13.99 -8.29
C PRO A 134 7.55 14.93 -8.11
N GLU A 135 6.71 15.07 -9.14
CA GLU A 135 5.48 15.87 -9.10
C GLU A 135 4.39 15.28 -8.18
N LYS A 136 4.55 14.03 -7.76
CA LYS A 136 3.66 13.36 -6.80
C LYS A 136 4.11 13.54 -5.35
N TRP A 137 5.20 14.26 -5.13
CA TRP A 137 5.82 14.44 -3.83
C TRP A 137 6.06 15.91 -3.54
N GLU A 138 6.05 16.25 -2.27
CA GLU A 138 6.62 17.51 -1.84
C GLU A 138 8.15 17.40 -1.83
N LYS A 139 8.84 18.50 -2.18
CA LYS A 139 10.30 18.51 -2.25
C LYS A 139 10.95 18.10 -0.93
N GLU A 140 10.38 18.58 0.17
CA GLU A 140 10.81 18.29 1.52
C GLU A 140 10.63 16.80 1.86
N ALA A 141 9.55 16.19 1.38
CA ALA A 141 9.27 14.77 1.58
C ALA A 141 10.26 13.86 0.83
N ILE A 142 10.70 14.25 -0.37
CA ILE A 142 11.74 13.52 -1.10
C ILE A 142 13.06 13.54 -0.32
N ALA A 143 13.48 14.72 0.14
CA ALA A 143 14.72 14.86 0.92
C ALA A 143 14.66 14.06 2.24
N ALA A 144 13.53 14.14 2.96
CA ALA A 144 13.30 13.37 4.18
C ALA A 144 13.32 11.85 3.91
N LEU A 145 12.70 11.41 2.82
CA LEU A 145 12.68 10.01 2.40
C LEU A 145 14.10 9.51 2.13
N PHE A 146 14.89 10.23 1.32
CA PHE A 146 16.27 9.84 1.04
C PHE A 146 17.11 9.77 2.31
N LYS A 147 17.03 10.75 3.20
CA LYS A 147 17.74 10.77 4.47
C LYS A 147 17.36 9.59 5.37
N SER A 148 16.11 9.17 5.41
CA SER A 148 15.63 8.08 6.28
C SER A 148 15.82 6.69 5.67
N ALA A 149 15.64 6.55 4.37
CA ALA A 149 15.56 5.28 3.67
C ALA A 149 16.87 4.87 2.99
N TYR A 150 17.58 5.81 2.34
CA TYR A 150 18.78 5.48 1.59
C TYR A 150 19.87 4.77 2.43
N PRO A 151 20.16 5.15 3.67
CA PRO A 151 21.15 4.42 4.50
C PRO A 151 20.78 2.95 4.74
N LYS A 152 19.49 2.63 4.77
CA LYS A 152 18.94 1.30 5.06
C LYS A 152 18.72 0.44 3.81
N ALA A 153 18.67 1.08 2.62
CA ALA A 153 18.40 0.41 1.36
C ALA A 153 19.53 -0.52 0.93
N ASP A 154 19.19 -1.63 0.29
CA ASP A 154 20.14 -2.47 -0.45
C ASP A 154 20.60 -1.73 -1.70
N LYS A 155 21.85 -1.30 -1.73
CA LYS A 155 22.42 -0.49 -2.81
C LYS A 155 22.50 -1.27 -4.14
N ALA A 156 22.75 -2.59 -4.09
CA ALA A 156 22.83 -3.43 -5.28
C ALA A 156 21.44 -3.62 -5.89
N LEU A 157 20.43 -3.85 -5.04
CA LEU A 157 19.03 -3.96 -5.45
C LEU A 157 18.51 -2.63 -6.01
N LEU A 158 18.82 -1.51 -5.34
CA LEU A 158 18.46 -0.16 -5.78
C LEU A 158 19.03 0.14 -7.18
N GLN A 159 20.31 -0.19 -7.43
CA GLN A 159 20.93 -0.04 -8.75
C GLN A 159 20.27 -0.94 -9.80
N THR A 160 19.93 -2.17 -9.43
CA THR A 160 19.24 -3.10 -10.33
C THR A 160 17.87 -2.54 -10.75
N TYR A 161 17.11 -1.99 -9.82
CA TYR A 161 15.82 -1.37 -10.13
C TYR A 161 15.99 -0.06 -10.93
N ALA A 162 16.98 0.77 -10.59
CA ALA A 162 17.27 1.99 -11.35
C ALA A 162 17.55 1.69 -12.81
N LYS A 163 18.37 0.67 -13.09
CA LYS A 163 18.63 0.19 -14.45
C LYS A 163 17.36 -0.33 -15.14
N ALA A 164 16.52 -1.08 -14.42
CA ALA A 164 15.28 -1.61 -14.95
C ALA A 164 14.27 -0.53 -15.33
N PHE A 165 14.33 0.63 -14.67
CA PHE A 165 13.47 1.80 -14.91
C PHE A 165 14.14 2.92 -15.70
N HIS A 166 15.41 2.76 -16.12
CA HIS A 166 16.19 3.76 -16.84
C HIS A 166 16.30 5.10 -16.10
N CYS A 167 16.55 5.06 -14.79
CA CYS A 167 16.68 6.24 -13.91
C CYS A 167 17.99 6.26 -13.11
N GLU A 168 19.06 5.65 -13.65
CA GLU A 168 20.38 5.61 -13.00
C GLU A 168 20.97 7.02 -12.81
N GLY A 169 20.73 7.92 -13.77
CA GLY A 169 21.20 9.30 -13.71
C GLY A 169 20.55 10.09 -12.58
N GLU A 170 19.25 9.98 -12.46
CA GLU A 170 18.45 10.59 -11.37
C GLU A 170 18.89 10.04 -10.01
N LEU A 171 19.10 8.72 -9.92
CA LEU A 171 19.59 8.10 -8.69
C LEU A 171 20.98 8.62 -8.32
N ALA A 172 21.92 8.67 -9.27
CA ALA A 172 23.28 9.16 -9.02
C ALA A 172 23.27 10.64 -8.56
N LEU A 173 22.42 11.47 -9.16
CA LEU A 173 22.24 12.86 -8.76
C LEU A 173 21.65 12.97 -7.35
N ALA A 174 20.59 12.20 -7.06
CA ALA A 174 19.94 12.22 -5.74
C ALA A 174 20.90 11.76 -4.64
N VAL A 175 21.67 10.70 -4.85
CA VAL A 175 22.67 10.21 -3.90
C VAL A 175 23.74 11.26 -3.62
N ARG A 176 24.18 12.00 -4.64
CA ARG A 176 25.17 13.07 -4.46
C ARG A 176 24.65 14.27 -3.68
N LEU A 177 23.34 14.58 -3.79
CA LEU A 177 22.74 15.76 -3.20
C LEU A 177 22.08 15.50 -1.84
N LEU A 178 21.57 14.30 -1.62
CA LEU A 178 20.68 13.95 -0.50
C LEU A 178 21.15 12.74 0.31
N GLY A 179 22.15 12.00 -0.20
CA GLY A 179 22.71 10.79 0.43
C GLY A 179 23.73 11.03 1.53
#